data_539b9b0432eaba9a7f1828ec0992c429
#
_entry.id   539b9b0432eaba9a7f1828ec0992c429
#
_cell.length_a   1.000
_cell.length_b   1.000
_cell.length_c   1.000
_cell.angle_alpha   90.00
_cell.angle_beta   90.00
_cell.angle_gamma   90.00
#
_symmetry.space_group_name_H-M   'P 1'
#
loop_
_entity.id
_entity.type
_entity.pdbx_description
1 polymer ?
#
loop_
_entity_poly.entity_id
_entity_poly.type
_entity_poly.pdbx_seq_one_letter_code
_entity_poly.pdbx_strand_id
1 'polypeptide(L)'
;MFNFLKNIKEKDPAAQNYLEIILCYPGVHAMMFYKVSHLLYKLHIPVIPRFISYLASIITNIEIHPAAKIGRNLFIDHGHAVIIGSDVTICDNVTIYQGVTIGGRRIKNAPNAKRHPIIKNNVIIAAGTKILGDIIIGENAKIGANSLVIEDVAANSLIISNKAITKTSAD
;
A
#
# COMPACT_ATOMS: atom_id res chain seq x y z
N MET A 1 -0.82 18.07 -6.81
CA MET A 1 -0.13 17.25 -7.82
C MET A 1 1.38 17.49 -7.84
N PHE A 2 1.85 18.72 -7.99
CA PHE A 2 3.30 19.00 -8.07
C PHE A 2 4.11 18.48 -6.86
N ASN A 3 3.67 18.74 -5.62
CA ASN A 3 4.34 18.22 -4.41
C ASN A 3 4.41 16.70 -4.34
N PHE A 4 3.42 16.01 -4.89
CA PHE A 4 3.41 14.55 -4.97
C PHE A 4 4.48 14.03 -5.95
N LEU A 5 4.58 14.62 -7.14
CA LEU A 5 5.60 14.26 -8.13
C LEU A 5 7.01 14.58 -7.62
N LYS A 6 7.17 15.71 -6.94
CA LYS A 6 8.44 16.10 -6.30
C LYS A 6 8.87 15.07 -5.25
N ASN A 7 7.93 14.62 -4.39
CA ASN A 7 8.19 13.59 -3.39
C ASN A 7 8.65 12.26 -4.02
N ILE A 8 8.05 11.85 -5.15
CA ILE A 8 8.48 10.64 -5.88
C ILE A 8 9.92 10.83 -6.38
N LYS A 9 10.21 11.94 -7.03
CA LYS A 9 11.55 12.22 -7.57
C LYS A 9 12.64 12.29 -6.48
N GLU A 10 12.28 12.71 -5.27
CA GLU A 10 13.20 12.73 -4.11
C GLU A 10 13.44 11.34 -3.52
N LYS A 11 12.45 10.44 -3.62
CA LYS A 11 12.51 9.08 -3.06
C LYS A 11 13.11 8.06 -4.02
N ASP A 12 12.95 8.27 -5.33
CA ASP A 12 13.41 7.36 -6.37
C ASP A 12 14.58 7.98 -7.15
N PRO A 13 15.83 7.52 -6.90
CA PRO A 13 17.00 7.99 -7.65
C PRO A 13 16.95 7.69 -9.15
N ALA A 14 16.14 6.71 -9.58
CA ALA A 14 15.99 6.35 -11.00
C ALA A 14 15.08 7.33 -11.76
N ALA A 15 14.26 8.11 -11.07
CA ALA A 15 13.33 9.06 -11.68
C ALA A 15 14.05 10.25 -12.31
N GLN A 16 14.22 10.26 -13.64
CA GLN A 16 14.97 11.28 -14.35
C GLN A 16 14.22 12.60 -14.46
N ASN A 17 12.93 12.54 -14.81
CA ASN A 17 12.10 13.73 -15.02
C ASN A 17 10.62 13.51 -14.65
N TYR A 18 9.86 14.60 -14.52
CA TYR A 18 8.44 14.53 -14.16
C TYR A 18 7.54 13.89 -15.22
N LEU A 19 7.91 14.00 -16.50
CA LEU A 19 7.13 13.40 -17.58
C LEU A 19 7.20 11.86 -17.51
N GLU A 20 8.38 11.32 -17.24
CA GLU A 20 8.58 9.90 -16.99
C GLU A 20 7.73 9.40 -15.79
N ILE A 21 7.77 10.13 -14.68
CA ILE A 21 6.96 9.78 -13.50
C ILE A 21 5.46 9.75 -13.85
N ILE A 22 4.98 10.71 -14.63
CA ILE A 22 3.56 10.78 -15.02
C ILE A 22 3.17 9.65 -15.97
N LEU A 23 4.04 9.29 -16.91
CA LEU A 23 3.71 8.34 -17.97
C LEU A 23 4.05 6.89 -17.63
N CYS A 24 5.10 6.65 -16.81
CA CYS A 24 5.68 5.33 -16.64
C CYS A 24 5.53 4.74 -15.22
N TYR A 25 5.03 5.49 -14.24
CA TYR A 25 4.89 4.99 -12.87
C TYR A 25 3.48 4.47 -12.58
N PRO A 26 3.29 3.13 -12.48
CA PRO A 26 1.98 2.54 -12.22
C PRO A 26 1.34 3.04 -10.92
N GLY A 27 2.15 3.31 -9.88
CA GLY A 27 1.69 3.88 -8.62
C GLY A 27 1.04 5.26 -8.77
N VAL A 28 1.52 6.09 -9.68
CA VAL A 28 0.92 7.40 -9.98
C VAL A 28 -0.46 7.22 -10.61
N HIS A 29 -0.56 6.34 -11.61
CA HIS A 29 -1.82 6.03 -12.28
C HIS A 29 -2.85 5.44 -11.29
N ALA A 30 -2.42 4.46 -10.48
CA ALA A 30 -3.28 3.87 -9.45
C ALA A 30 -3.83 4.92 -8.48
N MET A 31 -3.00 5.87 -8.04
CA MET A 31 -3.43 6.97 -7.17
C MET A 31 -4.38 7.95 -7.86
N MET A 32 -4.25 8.17 -9.16
CA MET A 32 -5.20 8.99 -9.92
C MET A 32 -6.58 8.31 -9.98
N PHE A 33 -6.63 7.04 -10.35
CA PHE A 33 -7.87 6.24 -10.35
C PHE A 33 -8.49 6.16 -8.94
N TYR A 34 -7.66 5.94 -7.91
CA TYR A 34 -8.13 5.92 -6.53
C TYR A 34 -8.80 7.22 -6.12
N LYS A 35 -8.22 8.38 -6.42
CA LYS A 35 -8.83 9.67 -6.07
C LYS A 35 -10.22 9.85 -6.69
N VAL A 36 -10.39 9.46 -7.95
CA VAL A 36 -11.68 9.52 -8.63
C VAL A 36 -12.66 8.53 -7.99
N SER A 37 -12.28 7.27 -7.83
CA SER A 37 -13.14 6.23 -7.25
C SER A 37 -13.52 6.54 -5.79
N HIS A 38 -12.58 7.06 -4.99
CA HIS A 38 -12.82 7.46 -3.60
C HIS A 38 -13.79 8.65 -3.48
N LEU A 39 -13.67 9.65 -4.38
CA LEU A 39 -14.61 10.78 -4.42
C LEU A 39 -16.04 10.28 -4.72
N LEU A 40 -16.21 9.44 -5.73
CA LEU A 40 -17.50 8.87 -6.08
C LEU A 40 -18.06 7.96 -4.97
N TYR A 41 -17.17 7.21 -4.29
CA TYR A 41 -17.53 6.42 -3.11
C TYR A 41 -18.08 7.31 -1.99
N LYS A 42 -17.42 8.45 -1.69
CA LYS A 42 -17.90 9.43 -0.70
C LYS A 42 -19.24 10.07 -1.08
N LEU A 43 -19.53 10.20 -2.37
CA LEU A 43 -20.82 10.66 -2.88
C LEU A 43 -21.89 9.55 -2.85
N HIS A 44 -21.58 8.39 -2.27
CA HIS A 44 -22.48 7.23 -2.16
C HIS A 44 -22.98 6.69 -3.50
N ILE A 45 -22.22 6.92 -4.59
CA ILE A 45 -22.54 6.35 -5.91
C ILE A 45 -22.31 4.84 -5.86
N PRO A 46 -23.35 4.02 -6.14
CA PRO A 46 -23.20 2.57 -6.09
C PRO A 46 -22.40 2.05 -7.29
N VAL A 47 -21.72 0.92 -7.13
CA VAL A 47 -21.03 0.13 -8.17
C VAL A 47 -19.87 0.85 -8.87
N ILE A 48 -20.07 2.05 -9.39
CA ILE A 48 -19.11 2.79 -10.21
C ILE A 48 -17.73 2.95 -9.53
N PRO A 49 -17.60 3.29 -8.23
CA PRO A 49 -16.31 3.37 -7.56
C PRO A 49 -15.54 2.04 -7.60
N ARG A 50 -16.23 0.92 -7.38
CA ARG A 50 -15.61 -0.42 -7.44
C ARG A 50 -15.20 -0.79 -8.86
N PHE A 51 -16.01 -0.44 -9.84
CA PHE A 51 -15.69 -0.67 -11.26
C PHE A 51 -14.45 0.10 -11.69
N ILE A 52 -14.32 1.38 -11.29
CA ILE A 52 -13.10 2.18 -11.55
C ILE A 52 -11.87 1.54 -10.87
N SER A 53 -12.00 1.11 -9.62
CA SER A 53 -10.93 0.40 -8.90
C SER A 53 -10.53 -0.90 -9.61
N TYR A 54 -11.49 -1.65 -10.15
CA TYR A 54 -11.25 -2.86 -10.94
C TYR A 54 -10.49 -2.54 -12.24
N LEU A 55 -10.91 -1.53 -13.00
CA LEU A 55 -10.18 -1.10 -14.20
C LEU A 55 -8.75 -0.65 -13.86
N ALA A 56 -8.58 0.10 -12.76
CA ALA A 56 -7.26 0.51 -12.28
C ALA A 56 -6.36 -0.70 -12.02
N SER A 57 -6.88 -1.77 -11.41
CA SER A 57 -6.09 -2.98 -11.11
C SER A 57 -5.67 -3.73 -12.38
N ILE A 58 -6.50 -3.73 -13.43
CA ILE A 58 -6.13 -4.31 -14.75
C ILE A 58 -5.00 -3.51 -15.40
N ILE A 59 -5.09 -2.18 -15.35
CA ILE A 59 -4.13 -1.29 -16.03
C ILE A 59 -2.79 -1.20 -15.30
N THR A 60 -2.84 -1.17 -13.94
CA THR A 60 -1.66 -0.88 -13.12
C THR A 60 -1.12 -2.08 -12.35
N ASN A 61 -1.88 -3.18 -12.30
CA ASN A 61 -1.65 -4.32 -11.42
C ASN A 61 -1.58 -3.93 -9.92
N ILE A 62 -2.28 -2.83 -9.54
CA ILE A 62 -2.41 -2.32 -8.17
C ILE A 62 -3.90 -2.25 -7.83
N GLU A 63 -4.32 -2.95 -6.79
CA GLU A 63 -5.68 -2.88 -6.29
C GLU A 63 -5.77 -1.96 -5.07
N ILE A 64 -6.54 -0.86 -5.19
CA ILE A 64 -6.86 0.02 -4.07
C ILE A 64 -8.37 0.09 -3.94
N HIS A 65 -8.89 -0.36 -2.78
CA HIS A 65 -10.33 -0.28 -2.54
C HIS A 65 -10.77 1.19 -2.40
N PRO A 66 -11.88 1.62 -3.03
CA PRO A 66 -12.32 3.03 -2.99
C PRO A 66 -12.68 3.53 -1.59
N ALA A 67 -13.00 2.65 -0.64
CA ALA A 67 -13.26 3.01 0.76
C ALA A 67 -11.98 3.20 1.61
N ALA A 68 -10.81 2.79 1.13
CA ALA A 68 -9.56 3.01 1.84
C ALA A 68 -9.34 4.51 2.11
N LYS A 69 -8.67 4.82 3.22
CA LYS A 69 -8.34 6.21 3.60
C LYS A 69 -6.84 6.41 3.40
N ILE A 70 -6.46 7.20 2.40
CA ILE A 70 -5.06 7.42 2.05
C ILE A 70 -4.72 8.90 2.22
N GLY A 71 -3.68 9.17 3.00
CA GLY A 71 -3.13 10.48 3.24
C GLY A 71 -2.30 11.01 2.07
N ARG A 72 -1.47 12.00 2.35
CA ARG A 72 -0.65 12.67 1.34
C ARG A 72 0.63 11.89 1.05
N ASN A 73 1.13 12.02 -0.18
CA ASN A 73 2.45 11.55 -0.59
C ASN A 73 2.67 10.03 -0.40
N LEU A 74 1.62 9.21 -0.57
CA LEU A 74 1.80 7.77 -0.68
C LEU A 74 2.62 7.50 -1.95
N PHE A 75 3.82 6.92 -1.79
CA PHE A 75 4.65 6.45 -2.90
C PHE A 75 4.54 4.93 -3.02
N ILE A 76 4.07 4.45 -4.17
CA ILE A 76 4.03 3.04 -4.52
C ILE A 76 5.10 2.82 -5.58
N ASP A 77 6.20 2.20 -5.17
CA ASP A 77 7.33 1.90 -6.02
C ASP A 77 7.16 0.53 -6.70
N HIS A 78 7.45 0.45 -8.00
CA HIS A 78 7.14 -0.67 -8.89
C HIS A 78 5.64 -1.05 -8.92
N GLY A 79 5.03 -1.28 -7.78
CA GLY A 79 3.60 -1.40 -7.53
C GLY A 79 2.94 -2.72 -7.92
N HIS A 80 3.52 -3.56 -8.74
CA HIS A 80 2.91 -4.81 -9.18
C HIS A 80 2.45 -5.68 -7.99
N ALA A 81 1.20 -6.18 -8.07
CA ALA A 81 0.56 -7.01 -7.05
C ALA A 81 0.44 -6.34 -5.65
N VAL A 82 0.35 -5.01 -5.59
CA VAL A 82 -0.02 -4.30 -4.36
C VAL A 82 -1.54 -4.38 -4.17
N ILE A 83 -1.98 -4.71 -2.95
CA ILE A 83 -3.40 -4.77 -2.57
C ILE A 83 -3.62 -3.95 -1.31
N ILE A 84 -4.55 -2.99 -1.37
CA ILE A 84 -4.99 -2.14 -0.26
C ILE A 84 -6.50 -2.32 -0.04
N GLY A 85 -6.87 -2.94 1.09
CA GLY A 85 -8.25 -3.29 1.44
C GLY A 85 -9.13 -2.11 1.85
N SER A 86 -10.44 -2.38 2.02
CA SER A 86 -11.50 -1.36 2.17
C SER A 86 -11.36 -0.43 3.38
N ASP A 87 -10.99 -0.95 4.53
CA ASP A 87 -10.95 -0.17 5.78
C ASP A 87 -9.51 0.19 6.19
N VAL A 88 -8.54 -0.01 5.28
CA VAL A 88 -7.16 0.38 5.50
C VAL A 88 -7.05 1.89 5.63
N THR A 89 -6.28 2.33 6.62
CA THR A 89 -5.88 3.73 6.77
C THR A 89 -4.37 3.85 6.57
N ILE A 90 -3.95 4.65 5.61
CA ILE A 90 -2.55 4.98 5.35
C ILE A 90 -2.38 6.48 5.59
N CYS A 91 -1.51 6.85 6.51
CA CYS A 91 -1.20 8.24 6.81
C CYS A 91 -0.22 8.84 5.78
N ASP A 92 0.42 9.96 6.12
CA ASP A 92 1.23 10.74 5.18
C ASP A 92 2.63 10.12 4.95
N ASN A 93 3.20 10.33 3.77
CA ASN A 93 4.59 10.02 3.38
C ASN A 93 4.98 8.53 3.43
N VAL A 94 4.02 7.62 3.37
CA VAL A 94 4.27 6.18 3.37
C VAL A 94 4.88 5.76 2.02
N THR A 95 5.78 4.77 2.07
CA THR A 95 6.36 4.12 0.88
C THR A 95 6.01 2.63 0.89
N ILE A 96 5.53 2.13 -0.24
CA ILE A 96 5.12 0.73 -0.43
C ILE A 96 5.79 0.18 -1.68
N TYR A 97 6.42 -0.99 -1.56
CA TYR A 97 7.00 -1.70 -2.69
C TYR A 97 6.04 -2.76 -3.25
N GLN A 98 6.42 -3.36 -4.37
CA GLN A 98 5.64 -4.39 -5.06
C GLN A 98 5.29 -5.59 -4.16
N GLY A 99 4.19 -6.28 -4.47
CA GLY A 99 3.74 -7.50 -3.79
C GLY A 99 3.21 -7.30 -2.36
N VAL A 100 3.10 -6.07 -1.89
CA VAL A 100 2.60 -5.75 -0.56
C VAL A 100 1.09 -5.95 -0.50
N THR A 101 0.61 -6.61 0.56
CA THR A 101 -0.83 -6.72 0.86
C THR A 101 -1.12 -6.09 2.21
N ILE A 102 -2.05 -5.15 2.24
CA ILE A 102 -2.57 -4.52 3.46
C ILE A 102 -4.06 -4.79 3.54
N GLY A 103 -4.51 -5.63 4.49
CA GLY A 103 -5.88 -6.11 4.47
C GLY A 103 -6.38 -6.77 5.76
N GLY A 104 -7.56 -7.36 5.69
CA GLY A 104 -8.17 -8.10 6.79
C GLY A 104 -7.55 -9.49 6.98
N ARG A 105 -7.42 -9.93 8.23
CA ARG A 105 -6.93 -11.27 8.58
C ARG A 105 -8.02 -12.34 8.60
N ARG A 106 -9.28 -11.96 8.86
CA ARG A 106 -10.40 -12.89 8.99
C ARG A 106 -11.49 -12.61 7.96
N ILE A 107 -12.15 -13.67 7.49
CA ILE A 107 -13.23 -13.58 6.50
C ILE A 107 -14.53 -13.09 7.18
N LYS A 108 -14.79 -13.56 8.41
CA LYS A 108 -15.99 -13.17 9.19
C LYS A 108 -15.55 -12.52 10.50
N ASN A 109 -16.03 -11.31 10.74
CA ASN A 109 -15.91 -10.61 12.01
C ASN A 109 -17.33 -10.27 12.54
N ALA A 110 -17.41 -9.86 13.81
CA ALA A 110 -18.63 -9.26 14.32
C ALA A 110 -19.06 -8.07 13.44
N PRO A 111 -20.35 -7.81 13.29
CA PRO A 111 -20.82 -6.62 12.59
C PRO A 111 -20.12 -5.36 13.12
N ASN A 112 -19.60 -4.52 12.23
CA ASN A 112 -18.89 -3.27 12.54
C ASN A 112 -17.52 -3.40 13.23
N ALA A 113 -16.97 -4.61 13.41
CA ALA A 113 -15.61 -4.75 13.91
C ALA A 113 -14.60 -4.27 12.89
N LYS A 114 -13.69 -3.39 13.32
CA LYS A 114 -12.52 -3.01 12.53
C LYS A 114 -11.67 -4.24 12.27
N ARG A 115 -11.13 -4.38 11.08
CA ARG A 115 -10.38 -5.57 10.65
C ARG A 115 -9.19 -5.29 9.74
N HIS A 116 -8.90 -4.03 9.50
CA HIS A 116 -7.83 -3.61 8.59
C HIS A 116 -6.83 -2.69 9.29
N PRO A 117 -5.56 -2.73 8.85
CA PRO A 117 -4.48 -1.98 9.47
C PRO A 117 -4.60 -0.47 9.38
N ILE A 118 -3.95 0.20 10.35
CA ILE A 118 -3.56 1.61 10.27
C ILE A 118 -2.05 1.70 10.08
N ILE A 119 -1.63 2.34 9.00
CA ILE A 119 -0.23 2.64 8.72
C ILE A 119 0.02 4.12 9.05
N LYS A 120 0.89 4.38 10.01
CA LYS A 120 1.23 5.74 10.44
C LYS A 120 2.17 6.45 9.47
N ASN A 121 2.54 7.71 9.80
CA ASN A 121 3.38 8.51 8.91
C ASN A 121 4.78 7.93 8.69
N ASN A 122 5.35 8.22 7.54
CA ASN A 122 6.74 7.90 7.17
C ASN A 122 7.11 6.41 7.24
N VAL A 123 6.13 5.50 7.25
CA VAL A 123 6.37 4.06 7.25
C VAL A 123 6.89 3.62 5.89
N ILE A 124 7.86 2.70 5.91
CA ILE A 124 8.39 2.03 4.71
C ILE A 124 8.03 0.56 4.77
N ILE A 125 7.36 0.04 3.74
CA ILE A 125 6.91 -1.35 3.63
C ILE A 125 7.60 -1.98 2.44
N ALA A 126 8.58 -2.84 2.70
CA ALA A 126 9.37 -3.47 1.65
C ALA A 126 8.60 -4.58 0.91
N ALA A 127 9.17 -5.00 -0.22
CA ALA A 127 8.56 -5.92 -1.19
C ALA A 127 8.02 -7.21 -0.56
N GLY A 128 6.86 -7.67 -1.05
CA GLY A 128 6.25 -8.94 -0.67
C GLY A 128 5.62 -8.99 0.72
N THR A 129 5.70 -7.93 1.52
CA THR A 129 5.18 -7.87 2.89
C THR A 129 3.66 -8.04 2.94
N LYS A 130 3.17 -8.78 3.94
CA LYS A 130 1.74 -8.92 4.26
C LYS A 130 1.45 -8.32 5.62
N ILE A 131 0.59 -7.29 5.69
CA ILE A 131 0.15 -6.62 6.92
C ILE A 131 -1.34 -6.87 7.07
N LEU A 132 -1.72 -7.72 8.04
CA LEU A 132 -3.05 -8.28 8.09
C LEU A 132 -3.68 -8.15 9.48
N GLY A 133 -4.91 -7.66 9.54
CA GLY A 133 -5.71 -7.57 10.75
C GLY A 133 -5.93 -6.14 11.23
N ASP A 134 -6.62 -6.01 12.37
CA ASP A 134 -6.80 -4.73 13.04
C ASP A 134 -5.55 -4.41 13.88
N ILE A 135 -4.52 -3.91 13.23
CA ILE A 135 -3.21 -3.61 13.82
C ILE A 135 -2.74 -2.21 13.43
N ILE A 136 -1.81 -1.68 14.20
CA ILE A 136 -1.21 -0.37 13.97
C ILE A 136 0.28 -0.54 13.66
N ILE A 137 0.71 0.00 12.53
CA ILE A 137 2.13 0.15 12.21
C ILE A 137 2.53 1.56 12.61
N GLY A 138 3.39 1.66 13.62
CA GLY A 138 3.82 2.92 14.22
C GLY A 138 4.61 3.81 13.27
N GLU A 139 4.67 5.09 13.61
CA GLU A 139 5.34 6.11 12.80
C GLU A 139 6.83 5.79 12.60
N ASN A 140 7.37 6.09 11.42
CA ASN A 140 8.77 5.82 11.01
C ASN A 140 9.18 4.35 11.06
N ALA A 141 8.25 3.40 11.24
CA ALA A 141 8.59 1.98 11.22
C ALA A 141 9.03 1.55 9.81
N LYS A 142 9.96 0.59 9.77
CA LYS A 142 10.46 -0.02 8.54
C LYS A 142 10.15 -1.52 8.59
N ILE A 143 9.41 -2.01 7.61
CA ILE A 143 9.03 -3.41 7.51
C ILE A 143 9.85 -4.06 6.40
N GLY A 144 10.69 -5.02 6.78
CA GLY A 144 11.57 -5.75 5.87
C GLY A 144 10.80 -6.62 4.88
N ALA A 145 11.42 -6.93 3.75
CA ALA A 145 10.81 -7.68 2.66
C ALA A 145 10.30 -9.06 3.11
N ASN A 146 9.19 -9.51 2.49
CA ASN A 146 8.54 -10.79 2.75
C ASN A 146 8.12 -11.02 4.21
N SER A 147 7.95 -9.96 5.00
CA SER A 147 7.47 -10.07 6.38
C SER A 147 5.97 -10.35 6.43
N LEU A 148 5.55 -11.20 7.35
CA LEU A 148 4.16 -11.36 7.76
C LEU A 148 3.94 -10.63 9.08
N VAL A 149 3.18 -9.54 9.05
CA VAL A 149 2.89 -8.68 10.22
C VAL A 149 1.41 -8.84 10.58
N ILE A 150 1.15 -9.36 11.78
CA ILE A 150 -0.19 -9.67 12.29
C ILE A 150 -0.43 -9.12 13.70
N GLU A 151 0.52 -8.33 14.20
CA GLU A 151 0.52 -7.67 15.51
C GLU A 151 1.01 -6.22 15.35
N ASP A 152 0.71 -5.39 16.34
CA ASP A 152 1.12 -4.00 16.36
C ASP A 152 2.65 -3.85 16.29
N VAL A 153 3.09 -2.85 15.55
CA VAL A 153 4.51 -2.48 15.44
C VAL A 153 4.72 -1.10 16.06
N ALA A 154 5.62 -1.01 17.02
CA ALA A 154 5.95 0.25 17.68
C ALA A 154 6.56 1.27 16.69
N ALA A 155 6.47 2.56 17.02
CA ALA A 155 7.11 3.61 16.24
C ALA A 155 8.65 3.43 16.21
N ASN A 156 9.28 3.85 15.13
CA ASN A 156 10.73 3.79 14.88
C ASN A 156 11.32 2.36 14.90
N SER A 157 10.48 1.33 14.76
CA SER A 157 10.91 -0.07 14.76
C SER A 157 11.37 -0.54 13.38
N LEU A 158 12.27 -1.52 13.37
CA LEU A 158 12.66 -2.28 12.19
C LEU A 158 12.21 -3.73 12.34
N ILE A 159 11.32 -4.19 11.47
CA ILE A 159 10.92 -5.59 11.37
C ILE A 159 11.79 -6.27 10.32
N ILE A 160 12.38 -7.40 10.68
CA ILE A 160 13.23 -8.21 9.80
C ILE A 160 12.60 -9.59 9.68
N SER A 161 12.38 -10.06 8.45
CA SER A 161 11.93 -11.44 8.18
C SER A 161 13.07 -12.43 8.36
N ASN A 162 12.74 -13.70 8.58
CA ASN A 162 13.74 -14.75 8.68
C ASN A 162 14.55 -14.89 7.37
N LYS A 163 15.85 -15.10 7.50
CA LYS A 163 16.71 -15.43 6.36
C LYS A 163 16.40 -16.86 5.86
N ALA A 164 16.63 -17.09 4.59
CA ALA A 164 16.55 -18.44 4.02
C ALA A 164 17.57 -19.37 4.72
N ILE A 165 17.14 -20.63 4.95
CA ILE A 165 18.02 -21.68 5.48
C ILE A 165 18.53 -22.47 4.26
N THR A 166 19.85 -22.50 4.10
CA THR A 166 20.47 -23.37 3.09
C THR A 166 20.63 -24.77 3.69
N LYS A 167 20.06 -25.78 3.03
CA LYS A 167 20.34 -27.17 3.29
C LYS A 167 21.13 -27.72 2.09
N THR A 168 22.31 -28.28 2.31
CA THR A 168 23.00 -29.10 1.31
C THR A 168 22.25 -30.40 1.20
N SER A 169 21.83 -30.78 -0.02
CA SER A 169 21.40 -32.16 -0.27
C SER A 169 22.61 -33.06 -0.01
N ALA A 170 22.47 -34.01 0.93
CA ALA A 170 23.39 -35.13 0.95
C ALA A 170 23.12 -35.94 -0.32
N ASP A 171 24.14 -36.11 -1.17
CA ASP A 171 24.13 -37.05 -2.31
C ASP A 171 23.81 -38.48 -1.84
#